data_f512b6bd11fd1e5e0f563857e10e11f9
#
_entry.id   f512b6bd11fd1e5e0f563857e10e11f9
#
_cell.length_a   1.000
_cell.length_b   1.000
_cell.length_c   1.000
_cell.angle_alpha   90.00
_cell.angle_beta   90.00
_cell.angle_gamma   90.00
#
_symmetry.space_group_name_H-M   'P 1'
#
loop_
_entity.id
_entity.type
_entity.pdbx_description
1 polymer ?
#
loop_
_entity_poly.entity_id
_entity_poly.type
_entity_poly.pdbx_seq_one_letter_code
_entity_poly.pdbx_strand_id
1 'polypeptide(L)'
;MYRIISKTYFFLILLLMSCSIFGNTKTETCSVKYLDSIESQKDSTCLENVPNSSNYSKTKEIKGIYDKSNNKIYFINSSLFQLHYDFASQVLNYSEGHVAFDTTEYYGIGDRKYDLFTLVHYLDSDIWTIEFSIGDQIDSSSIESLYNRVVQYTFFGNKLKYFPRSEDKIKNIELLKDKIPIISVEEIYKNQKYQAMNTGITYGKLRKINIEDIGKVDINSHDIIVTNGLPNDMPVVAGIITTEHQHNLSHINVLSVNRGTPNMVQTDAFYSDNFKQFENKYVMLNVSANDFEIKEVTEKEVSDFWLSKQNKKIISLEIDRTTKGLQDMKNLSHKDIKLVGAKAANFAELTKIKINDEKDNSSFVRTPESA
;
A
#
# COMPACT_ATOMS: atom_id res chain seq x y z
N MET A 1 -67.76 34.33 -22.63
CA MET A 1 -67.38 33.50 -21.46
C MET A 1 -66.83 32.15 -21.95
N TYR A 2 -65.95 32.17 -22.95
CA TYR A 2 -65.33 30.96 -23.53
C TYR A 2 -63.93 31.31 -24.07
N ARG A 3 -62.90 31.51 -23.19
CA ARG A 3 -61.51 31.73 -23.64
C ARG A 3 -60.45 31.59 -22.54
N ILE A 4 -60.70 30.89 -21.45
CA ILE A 4 -59.71 30.75 -20.34
C ILE A 4 -59.38 29.30 -19.99
N ILE A 5 -60.03 28.30 -20.62
CA ILE A 5 -59.77 26.88 -20.25
C ILE A 5 -58.68 26.16 -21.12
N SER A 6 -58.19 26.82 -22.18
CA SER A 6 -57.24 26.17 -23.13
C SER A 6 -55.76 26.33 -22.80
N LYS A 7 -55.37 27.18 -21.84
CA LYS A 7 -53.92 27.40 -21.53
C LYS A 7 -53.41 26.63 -20.33
N THR A 8 -54.24 26.06 -19.51
CA THR A 8 -53.83 25.31 -18.31
C THR A 8 -53.54 23.84 -18.57
N TYR A 9 -54.10 23.26 -19.62
CA TYR A 9 -53.84 21.86 -19.98
C TYR A 9 -52.53 21.65 -20.77
N PHE A 10 -52.02 22.68 -21.43
CA PHE A 10 -50.74 22.56 -22.18
C PHE A 10 -49.52 22.66 -21.26
N PHE A 11 -49.62 23.27 -20.09
CA PHE A 11 -48.55 23.35 -19.12
C PHE A 11 -48.46 22.10 -18.23
N LEU A 12 -49.56 21.35 -18.07
CA LEU A 12 -49.59 20.14 -17.25
C LEU A 12 -49.02 18.92 -18.02
N ILE A 13 -49.07 18.92 -19.36
CA ILE A 13 -48.50 17.84 -20.20
C ILE A 13 -46.98 18.02 -20.37
N LEU A 14 -46.44 19.23 -20.30
CA LEU A 14 -44.98 19.45 -20.33
C LEU A 14 -44.32 19.13 -19.00
N LEU A 15 -45.02 19.09 -17.87
CA LEU A 15 -44.47 18.74 -16.56
C LEU A 15 -44.44 17.20 -16.30
N LEU A 16 -45.16 16.42 -17.10
CA LEU A 16 -45.18 14.95 -16.99
C LEU A 16 -44.22 14.25 -17.95
N MET A 17 -43.54 14.99 -18.84
CA MET A 17 -42.52 14.43 -19.73
C MET A 17 -41.06 14.65 -19.24
N SER A 18 -40.83 15.33 -18.12
CA SER A 18 -39.49 15.56 -17.55
C SER A 18 -39.08 14.60 -16.42
N CYS A 19 -39.87 13.55 -16.17
CA CYS A 19 -39.62 12.62 -15.06
C CYS A 19 -39.46 11.16 -15.50
N SER A 20 -38.74 10.92 -16.60
CA SER A 20 -38.46 9.54 -17.05
C SER A 20 -37.13 9.42 -17.77
N ILE A 21 -36.08 10.13 -17.33
CA ILE A 21 -34.70 9.82 -17.74
C ILE A 21 -33.82 9.78 -16.46
N PHE A 22 -34.28 9.03 -15.46
CA PHE A 22 -33.36 8.31 -14.58
C PHE A 22 -33.38 6.88 -15.08
N GLY A 23 -32.70 6.66 -16.19
CA GLY A 23 -32.32 5.33 -16.60
C GLY A 23 -31.48 4.73 -15.47
N ASN A 24 -32.01 3.70 -14.81
CA ASN A 24 -31.20 2.75 -14.10
C ASN A 24 -30.13 2.28 -15.09
N THR A 25 -28.96 2.88 -15.05
CA THR A 25 -27.75 2.27 -15.59
C THR A 25 -27.50 1.06 -14.70
N LYS A 26 -28.12 -0.08 -15.03
CA LYS A 26 -27.55 -1.37 -14.66
C LYS A 26 -26.09 -1.29 -15.10
N THR A 27 -25.18 -1.18 -14.17
CA THR A 27 -23.77 -1.48 -14.40
C THR A 27 -23.77 -2.90 -14.94
N GLU A 28 -23.59 -3.05 -16.26
CA GLU A 28 -23.34 -4.37 -16.84
C GLU A 28 -22.10 -4.90 -16.12
N THR A 29 -22.32 -5.86 -15.24
CA THR A 29 -21.24 -6.53 -14.54
C THR A 29 -20.44 -7.27 -15.61
N CYS A 30 -19.19 -6.84 -15.81
CA CYS A 30 -18.30 -7.49 -16.75
C CYS A 30 -17.99 -8.91 -16.28
N SER A 31 -18.35 -9.89 -17.10
CA SER A 31 -18.20 -11.32 -16.79
C SER A 31 -16.96 -11.96 -17.44
N VAL A 32 -16.20 -11.22 -18.25
CA VAL A 32 -14.98 -11.75 -18.85
C VAL A 32 -13.91 -11.97 -17.78
N LYS A 33 -13.21 -13.10 -17.87
CA LYS A 33 -12.14 -13.44 -16.94
C LYS A 33 -10.85 -12.67 -17.23
N TYR A 34 -10.57 -12.41 -18.51
CA TYR A 34 -9.40 -11.69 -19.01
C TYR A 34 -9.62 -11.24 -20.44
N LEU A 35 -8.75 -10.34 -20.90
CA LEU A 35 -8.61 -9.96 -22.30
C LEU A 35 -7.16 -10.18 -22.76
N ASP A 36 -6.96 -10.41 -24.05
CA ASP A 36 -5.63 -10.52 -24.69
C ASP A 36 -5.09 -9.14 -25.10
N SER A 37 -5.97 -8.12 -25.19
CA SER A 37 -5.66 -6.70 -25.44
C SER A 37 -6.66 -5.81 -24.72
N ILE A 38 -6.28 -4.57 -24.44
CA ILE A 38 -7.16 -3.50 -23.91
C ILE A 38 -7.26 -2.44 -25.00
N GLU A 39 -8.28 -2.54 -25.85
CA GLU A 39 -8.40 -1.68 -27.04
C GLU A 39 -9.18 -0.38 -26.78
N SER A 40 -9.91 -0.32 -25.66
CA SER A 40 -10.77 0.80 -25.33
C SER A 40 -10.89 1.06 -23.82
N GLN A 41 -11.38 2.24 -23.47
CA GLN A 41 -11.76 2.55 -22.09
C GLN A 41 -12.82 1.59 -21.52
N LYS A 42 -13.69 1.03 -22.35
CA LYS A 42 -14.68 0.03 -21.94
C LYS A 42 -13.98 -1.26 -21.48
N ASP A 43 -12.94 -1.68 -22.19
CA ASP A 43 -12.17 -2.87 -21.85
C ASP A 43 -11.43 -2.67 -20.53
N SER A 44 -10.77 -1.53 -20.34
CA SER A 44 -10.09 -1.24 -19.07
C SER A 44 -11.07 -1.20 -17.90
N THR A 45 -12.22 -0.52 -18.06
CA THR A 45 -13.26 -0.45 -17.03
C THR A 45 -13.81 -1.82 -16.65
N CYS A 46 -13.86 -2.75 -17.62
CA CYS A 46 -14.28 -4.13 -17.40
C CYS A 46 -13.29 -4.92 -16.51
N LEU A 47 -11.99 -4.65 -16.64
CA LEU A 47 -10.93 -5.38 -15.95
C LEU A 47 -10.50 -4.73 -14.63
N GLU A 48 -10.78 -3.44 -14.48
CA GLU A 48 -10.32 -2.63 -13.34
C GLU A 48 -10.91 -3.07 -12.00
N ASN A 49 -10.11 -2.98 -10.97
CA ASN A 49 -10.53 -3.03 -9.58
C ASN A 49 -10.04 -1.77 -8.84
N VAL A 50 -10.79 -1.37 -7.83
CA VAL A 50 -10.33 -0.35 -6.86
C VAL A 50 -9.56 -1.08 -5.77
N PRO A 51 -8.29 -0.75 -5.52
CA PRO A 51 -7.53 -1.37 -4.45
C PRO A 51 -8.25 -1.26 -3.10
N ASN A 52 -8.25 -2.34 -2.32
CA ASN A 52 -8.91 -2.38 -1.01
C ASN A 52 -8.26 -1.50 0.06
N SER A 53 -7.13 -0.86 -0.23
CA SER A 53 -6.49 0.04 0.72
C SER A 53 -7.12 1.44 0.64
N SER A 54 -7.59 1.95 1.76
CA SER A 54 -8.19 3.29 1.91
C SER A 54 -7.31 4.45 1.42
N ASN A 55 -6.02 4.20 1.24
CA ASN A 55 -5.02 5.20 0.84
C ASN A 55 -4.93 5.39 -0.68
N TYR A 56 -5.68 4.62 -1.49
CA TYR A 56 -5.63 4.64 -2.96
C TYR A 56 -6.96 5.03 -3.58
N SER A 57 -7.74 5.89 -2.94
CA SER A 57 -9.10 6.25 -3.37
C SER A 57 -9.21 6.76 -4.80
N LYS A 58 -8.10 7.09 -5.44
CA LYS A 58 -8.06 7.65 -6.79
C LYS A 58 -7.20 6.86 -7.78
N THR A 59 -7.02 5.58 -7.53
CA THR A 59 -6.38 4.66 -8.46
C THR A 59 -7.29 3.51 -8.82
N LYS A 60 -7.07 2.95 -10.00
CA LYS A 60 -7.66 1.69 -10.46
C LYS A 60 -6.55 0.79 -10.98
N GLU A 61 -6.68 -0.49 -10.80
CA GLU A 61 -5.64 -1.45 -11.18
C GLU A 61 -6.18 -2.61 -12.02
N ILE A 62 -5.35 -3.05 -12.94
CA ILE A 62 -5.55 -4.25 -13.76
C ILE A 62 -4.32 -5.14 -13.60
N LYS A 63 -4.51 -6.35 -13.08
CA LYS A 63 -3.43 -7.33 -12.99
C LYS A 63 -3.16 -7.94 -14.36
N GLY A 64 -1.91 -8.32 -14.59
CA GLY A 64 -1.53 -8.98 -15.80
C GLY A 64 -0.52 -10.09 -15.61
N ILE A 65 -0.56 -11.06 -16.49
CA ILE A 65 0.39 -12.17 -16.58
C ILE A 65 0.88 -12.27 -18.02
N TYR A 66 2.20 -12.36 -18.19
CA TYR A 66 2.79 -12.83 -19.42
C TYR A 66 3.28 -14.27 -19.24
N ASP A 67 2.65 -15.20 -19.96
CA ASP A 67 3.05 -16.62 -20.00
C ASP A 67 4.14 -16.81 -21.06
N LYS A 68 5.37 -17.01 -20.59
CA LYS A 68 6.56 -17.19 -21.45
C LYS A 68 6.46 -18.46 -22.29
N SER A 69 5.83 -19.51 -21.76
CA SER A 69 5.73 -20.81 -22.45
C SER A 69 4.85 -20.75 -23.68
N ASN A 70 3.80 -19.94 -23.62
CA ASN A 70 2.83 -19.77 -24.71
C ASN A 70 3.02 -18.45 -25.47
N ASN A 71 3.98 -17.60 -25.04
CA ASN A 71 4.19 -16.26 -25.57
C ASN A 71 2.91 -15.42 -25.58
N LYS A 72 2.11 -15.54 -24.50
CA LYS A 72 0.78 -14.93 -24.40
C LYS A 72 0.67 -14.00 -23.19
N ILE A 73 0.05 -12.82 -23.42
CA ILE A 73 -0.28 -11.88 -22.38
C ILE A 73 -1.76 -12.01 -21.98
N TYR A 74 -2.04 -11.84 -20.69
CA TYR A 74 -3.38 -11.86 -20.14
C TYR A 74 -3.58 -10.62 -19.29
N PHE A 75 -4.55 -9.78 -19.64
CA PHE A 75 -5.03 -8.68 -18.82
C PHE A 75 -6.22 -9.18 -18.01
N ILE A 76 -6.03 -9.32 -16.73
CA ILE A 76 -6.89 -10.07 -15.80
C ILE A 76 -8.00 -9.19 -15.26
N ASN A 77 -9.22 -9.69 -15.20
CA ASN A 77 -10.29 -9.02 -14.46
C ASN A 77 -9.99 -9.05 -12.97
N SER A 78 -9.44 -7.94 -12.48
CA SER A 78 -8.94 -7.80 -11.11
C SER A 78 -10.06 -7.76 -10.06
N SER A 79 -11.31 -7.59 -10.49
CA SER A 79 -12.49 -7.74 -9.62
C SER A 79 -12.84 -9.21 -9.37
N LEU A 80 -12.54 -10.10 -10.31
CA LEU A 80 -12.77 -11.54 -10.19
C LEU A 80 -11.58 -12.28 -9.57
N PHE A 81 -10.36 -11.82 -9.86
CA PHE A 81 -9.12 -12.45 -9.42
C PHE A 81 -8.27 -11.43 -8.65
N GLN A 82 -8.32 -11.47 -7.34
CA GLN A 82 -7.60 -10.52 -6.50
C GLN A 82 -6.10 -10.77 -6.45
N LEU A 83 -5.67 -12.01 -6.69
CA LEU A 83 -4.26 -12.40 -6.75
C LEU A 83 -3.93 -12.97 -8.14
N HIS A 84 -2.69 -12.80 -8.61
CA HIS A 84 -2.21 -13.46 -9.82
C HIS A 84 -2.31 -14.97 -9.72
N TYR A 85 -2.05 -15.54 -8.52
CA TYR A 85 -2.21 -16.96 -8.25
C TYR A 85 -3.63 -17.45 -8.51
N ASP A 86 -4.67 -16.69 -8.12
CA ASP A 86 -6.06 -17.11 -8.33
C ASP A 86 -6.34 -17.32 -9.82
N PHE A 87 -5.86 -16.39 -10.65
CA PHE A 87 -5.97 -16.53 -12.11
C PHE A 87 -5.12 -17.68 -12.66
N ALA A 88 -3.86 -17.78 -12.23
CA ALA A 88 -2.95 -18.84 -12.67
C ALA A 88 -3.51 -20.23 -12.36
N SER A 89 -4.04 -20.42 -11.15
CA SER A 89 -4.61 -21.72 -10.74
C SER A 89 -5.93 -22.05 -11.44
N GLN A 90 -6.85 -21.07 -11.57
CA GLN A 90 -8.21 -21.31 -12.06
C GLN A 90 -8.34 -21.21 -13.58
N VAL A 91 -7.41 -20.55 -14.27
CA VAL A 91 -7.47 -20.31 -15.73
C VAL A 91 -6.29 -20.91 -16.46
N LEU A 92 -5.08 -20.82 -15.89
CA LEU A 92 -3.87 -21.36 -16.54
C LEU A 92 -3.48 -22.76 -16.05
N ASN A 93 -4.31 -23.38 -15.17
CA ASN A 93 -4.10 -24.71 -14.60
C ASN A 93 -2.76 -24.86 -13.84
N TYR A 94 -2.32 -23.82 -13.14
CA TYR A 94 -1.16 -23.91 -12.25
C TYR A 94 -1.50 -24.76 -11.03
N SER A 95 -0.75 -25.85 -10.80
CA SER A 95 -1.14 -26.91 -9.84
C SER A 95 -0.26 -26.99 -8.59
N GLU A 96 0.85 -26.24 -8.52
CA GLU A 96 1.85 -26.40 -7.44
C GLU A 96 1.49 -25.70 -6.12
N GLY A 97 0.36 -24.99 -6.07
CA GLY A 97 -0.10 -24.28 -4.87
C GLY A 97 0.44 -22.85 -4.74
N HIS A 98 -0.15 -22.06 -3.82
CA HIS A 98 0.10 -20.62 -3.71
C HIS A 98 1.52 -20.30 -3.26
N VAL A 99 2.04 -21.02 -2.26
CA VAL A 99 3.40 -20.81 -1.74
C VAL A 99 4.46 -21.09 -2.81
N ALA A 100 4.27 -22.16 -3.59
CA ALA A 100 5.16 -22.47 -4.70
C ALA A 100 5.10 -21.38 -5.78
N PHE A 101 3.89 -20.91 -6.13
CA PHE A 101 3.71 -19.81 -7.07
C PHE A 101 4.47 -18.56 -6.64
N ASP A 102 4.31 -18.13 -5.38
CA ASP A 102 5.00 -16.95 -4.88
C ASP A 102 6.52 -17.13 -4.90
N THR A 103 6.99 -18.32 -4.49
CA THR A 103 8.43 -18.63 -4.44
C THR A 103 9.06 -18.64 -5.83
N THR A 104 8.37 -19.16 -6.85
CA THR A 104 8.90 -19.28 -8.21
C THR A 104 8.66 -18.04 -9.05
N GLU A 105 7.44 -17.48 -9.02
CA GLU A 105 7.01 -16.46 -9.98
C GLU A 105 7.22 -15.02 -9.48
N TYR A 106 7.33 -14.80 -8.15
CA TYR A 106 7.70 -13.49 -7.59
C TYR A 106 9.15 -13.45 -7.10
N TYR A 107 9.54 -14.43 -6.27
CA TYR A 107 10.81 -14.39 -5.56
C TYR A 107 11.91 -15.21 -6.24
N GLY A 108 11.56 -16.01 -7.26
CA GLY A 108 12.51 -16.80 -8.03
C GLY A 108 13.45 -15.95 -8.88
N ILE A 109 14.74 -16.28 -8.85
CA ILE A 109 15.75 -15.73 -9.76
C ILE A 109 15.94 -16.74 -10.89
N GLY A 110 15.65 -16.35 -12.13
CA GLY A 110 15.89 -17.22 -13.30
C GLY A 110 14.60 -17.69 -14.00
N ASP A 111 14.46 -19.01 -14.18
CA ASP A 111 13.44 -19.59 -15.05
C ASP A 111 12.01 -19.53 -14.51
N ARG A 112 11.46 -18.33 -14.41
CA ARG A 112 10.05 -18.14 -14.15
C ARG A 112 9.22 -18.54 -15.37
N LYS A 113 8.07 -19.14 -15.14
CA LYS A 113 7.08 -19.42 -16.16
C LYS A 113 6.31 -18.15 -16.56
N TYR A 114 6.05 -17.29 -15.57
CA TYR A 114 5.25 -16.10 -15.72
C TYR A 114 6.03 -14.83 -15.34
N ASP A 115 5.83 -13.74 -16.10
CA ASP A 115 6.13 -12.39 -15.63
C ASP A 115 4.84 -11.75 -15.17
N LEU A 116 4.80 -11.31 -13.92
CA LEU A 116 3.62 -10.79 -13.25
C LEU A 116 3.71 -9.27 -13.17
N PHE A 117 2.61 -8.58 -13.48
CA PHE A 117 2.59 -7.11 -13.45
C PHE A 117 1.22 -6.58 -13.05
N THR A 118 1.18 -5.32 -12.67
CA THR A 118 -0.05 -4.57 -12.43
C THR A 118 0.00 -3.27 -13.23
N LEU A 119 -1.05 -2.99 -13.98
CA LEU A 119 -1.27 -1.67 -14.58
C LEU A 119 -2.07 -0.84 -13.58
N VAL A 120 -1.60 0.37 -13.31
CA VAL A 120 -2.27 1.29 -12.38
C VAL A 120 -2.61 2.57 -13.12
N HIS A 121 -3.89 2.94 -13.05
CA HIS A 121 -4.38 4.23 -13.55
C HIS A 121 -4.53 5.22 -12.40
N TYR A 122 -3.70 6.24 -12.39
CA TYR A 122 -3.78 7.36 -11.45
C TYR A 122 -4.76 8.39 -11.99
N LEU A 123 -5.99 8.37 -11.47
CA LEU A 123 -7.13 9.12 -12.05
C LEU A 123 -6.95 10.64 -12.00
N ASP A 124 -6.33 11.18 -10.96
CA ASP A 124 -6.14 12.63 -10.81
C ASP A 124 -5.13 13.22 -11.81
N SER A 125 -4.16 12.43 -12.23
CA SER A 125 -3.11 12.84 -13.17
C SER A 125 -3.28 12.26 -14.58
N ASP A 126 -4.24 11.36 -14.78
CA ASP A 126 -4.46 10.56 -16.01
C ASP A 126 -3.16 9.84 -16.46
N ILE A 127 -2.43 9.30 -15.49
CA ILE A 127 -1.17 8.58 -15.72
C ILE A 127 -1.43 7.08 -15.60
N TRP A 128 -0.96 6.32 -16.59
CA TRP A 128 -0.91 4.87 -16.56
C TRP A 128 0.51 4.39 -16.24
N THR A 129 0.61 3.46 -15.31
CA THR A 129 1.89 2.84 -14.97
C THR A 129 1.84 1.33 -15.12
N ILE A 130 3.02 0.75 -15.39
CA ILE A 130 3.28 -0.67 -15.17
C ILE A 130 4.13 -0.80 -13.91
N GLU A 131 3.70 -1.66 -13.00
CA GLU A 131 4.27 -1.81 -11.67
C GLU A 131 4.47 -3.29 -11.33
N PHE A 132 5.47 -3.58 -10.51
CA PHE A 132 5.79 -4.92 -10.05
C PHE A 132 5.64 -5.02 -8.55
N SER A 133 5.32 -6.21 -8.06
CA SER A 133 5.21 -6.47 -6.62
C SER A 133 6.55 -6.24 -5.92
N ILE A 134 6.47 -5.89 -4.63
CA ILE A 134 7.67 -5.75 -3.81
C ILE A 134 8.30 -7.11 -3.62
N GLY A 135 9.63 -7.12 -3.68
CA GLY A 135 10.40 -8.37 -3.62
C GLY A 135 10.36 -9.20 -4.90
N ASP A 136 9.54 -8.82 -5.89
CA ASP A 136 9.57 -9.47 -7.21
C ASP A 136 10.99 -9.37 -7.81
N GLN A 137 11.58 -10.50 -8.18
CA GLN A 137 12.95 -10.60 -8.69
C GLN A 137 13.03 -10.47 -10.23
N ILE A 138 12.01 -9.91 -10.87
CA ILE A 138 12.03 -9.64 -12.32
C ILE A 138 13.25 -8.77 -12.68
N ASP A 139 14.01 -9.19 -13.67
CA ASP A 139 15.19 -8.47 -14.14
C ASP A 139 14.85 -7.33 -15.12
N SER A 140 15.81 -6.41 -15.34
CA SER A 140 15.60 -5.24 -16.19
C SER A 140 15.29 -5.59 -17.64
N SER A 141 15.83 -6.67 -18.19
CA SER A 141 15.56 -7.07 -19.58
C SER A 141 14.15 -7.61 -19.75
N SER A 142 13.67 -8.35 -18.75
CA SER A 142 12.28 -8.82 -18.68
C SER A 142 11.31 -7.66 -18.50
N ILE A 143 11.63 -6.66 -17.66
CA ILE A 143 10.85 -5.42 -17.50
C ILE A 143 10.71 -4.69 -18.84
N GLU A 144 11.83 -4.47 -19.55
CA GLU A 144 11.85 -3.80 -20.86
C GLU A 144 11.00 -4.56 -21.89
N SER A 145 11.19 -5.87 -22.00
CA SER A 145 10.45 -6.72 -22.94
C SER A 145 8.95 -6.69 -22.65
N LEU A 146 8.58 -6.85 -21.38
CA LEU A 146 7.18 -6.85 -20.95
C LEU A 146 6.52 -5.47 -21.16
N TYR A 147 7.22 -4.38 -20.80
CA TYR A 147 6.76 -3.01 -21.05
C TYR A 147 6.41 -2.81 -22.53
N ASN A 148 7.33 -3.16 -23.44
CA ASN A 148 7.12 -3.01 -24.88
C ASN A 148 5.95 -3.85 -25.41
N ARG A 149 5.70 -5.03 -24.82
CA ARG A 149 4.50 -5.82 -25.15
C ARG A 149 3.23 -5.14 -24.68
N VAL A 150 3.17 -4.69 -23.43
CA VAL A 150 2.00 -4.01 -22.86
C VAL A 150 1.64 -2.77 -23.69
N VAL A 151 2.64 -1.99 -24.12
CA VAL A 151 2.43 -0.83 -25.00
C VAL A 151 1.70 -1.22 -26.29
N GLN A 152 2.02 -2.36 -26.89
CA GLN A 152 1.42 -2.80 -28.15
C GLN A 152 -0.03 -3.29 -27.99
N TYR A 153 -0.40 -3.79 -26.80
CA TYR A 153 -1.69 -4.41 -26.55
C TYR A 153 -2.66 -3.53 -25.73
N THR A 154 -2.31 -2.24 -25.54
CA THR A 154 -3.15 -1.30 -24.78
C THR A 154 -3.37 0.01 -25.52
N PHE A 155 -4.61 0.53 -25.51
CA PHE A 155 -4.95 1.81 -26.17
C PHE A 155 -4.24 3.01 -25.52
N PHE A 156 -3.80 2.86 -24.27
CA PHE A 156 -3.05 3.87 -23.51
C PHE A 156 -1.53 3.65 -23.53
N GLY A 157 -1.04 2.74 -24.36
CA GLY A 157 0.38 2.36 -24.39
C GLY A 157 1.33 3.54 -24.57
N ASN A 158 0.94 4.55 -25.35
CA ASN A 158 1.71 5.79 -25.53
C ASN A 158 1.78 6.69 -24.27
N LYS A 159 0.91 6.46 -23.29
CA LYS A 159 0.89 7.14 -21.98
C LYS A 159 1.50 6.28 -20.87
N LEU A 160 1.76 5.00 -21.15
CA LEU A 160 2.28 4.06 -20.15
C LEU A 160 3.68 4.46 -19.71
N LYS A 161 3.96 4.39 -18.41
CA LYS A 161 5.27 4.60 -17.81
C LYS A 161 5.60 3.49 -16.82
N TYR A 162 6.86 3.15 -16.68
CA TYR A 162 7.31 2.25 -15.62
C TYR A 162 7.44 3.02 -14.31
N PHE A 163 6.82 2.51 -13.24
CA PHE A 163 6.93 3.06 -11.91
C PHE A 163 7.65 2.09 -10.96
N PRO A 164 8.91 2.37 -10.57
CA PRO A 164 9.66 1.55 -9.63
C PRO A 164 9.21 1.82 -8.19
N ARG A 165 8.36 0.94 -7.64
CA ARG A 165 7.71 1.13 -6.33
C ARG A 165 8.58 0.85 -5.11
N SER A 166 9.74 0.26 -5.25
CA SER A 166 10.59 -0.18 -4.14
C SER A 166 12.06 0.10 -4.41
N GLU A 167 12.86 0.19 -3.34
CA GLU A 167 14.30 0.50 -3.44
C GLU A 167 15.08 -0.47 -4.31
N ASP A 168 14.72 -1.76 -4.29
CA ASP A 168 15.32 -2.77 -5.17
C ASP A 168 15.01 -2.51 -6.64
N LYS A 169 13.83 -1.96 -6.96
CA LYS A 169 13.45 -1.58 -8.32
C LYS A 169 14.07 -0.25 -8.77
N ILE A 170 14.32 0.66 -7.84
CA ILE A 170 15.03 1.92 -8.11
C ILE A 170 16.44 1.64 -8.65
N LYS A 171 17.11 0.58 -8.21
CA LYS A 171 18.42 0.17 -8.74
C LYS A 171 18.41 -0.16 -10.23
N ASN A 172 17.27 -0.58 -10.78
CA ASN A 172 17.12 -0.90 -12.20
C ASN A 172 16.90 0.34 -13.08
N ILE A 173 16.66 1.52 -12.49
CA ILE A 173 16.41 2.78 -13.24
C ILE A 173 17.56 3.07 -14.19
N GLU A 174 18.81 2.98 -13.73
CA GLU A 174 20.00 3.27 -14.55
C GLU A 174 20.11 2.38 -15.80
N LEU A 175 19.60 1.15 -15.73
CA LEU A 175 19.60 0.20 -16.84
C LEU A 175 18.44 0.39 -17.80
N LEU A 176 17.39 1.10 -17.37
CA LEU A 176 16.11 1.23 -18.09
C LEU A 176 15.82 2.66 -18.59
N LYS A 177 16.46 3.70 -18.02
CA LYS A 177 16.12 5.12 -18.26
C LYS A 177 16.15 5.54 -19.72
N ASP A 178 17.04 4.93 -20.52
CA ASP A 178 17.18 5.25 -21.94
C ASP A 178 16.39 4.30 -22.86
N LYS A 179 15.64 3.35 -22.28
CA LYS A 179 14.94 2.29 -23.02
C LYS A 179 13.42 2.37 -22.91
N ILE A 180 12.92 2.71 -21.72
CA ILE A 180 11.50 2.85 -21.47
C ILE A 180 11.20 4.12 -20.67
N PRO A 181 10.03 4.75 -20.84
CA PRO A 181 9.62 5.88 -20.00
C PRO A 181 9.46 5.46 -18.54
N ILE A 182 10.18 6.13 -17.65
CA ILE A 182 10.10 5.93 -16.20
C ILE A 182 9.42 7.15 -15.57
N ILE A 183 8.69 6.96 -14.50
CA ILE A 183 8.04 8.02 -13.74
C ILE A 183 8.41 7.95 -12.27
N SER A 184 8.61 9.10 -11.64
CA SER A 184 8.83 9.20 -10.20
C SER A 184 7.53 9.41 -9.42
N VAL A 185 7.57 9.24 -8.10
CA VAL A 185 6.44 9.51 -7.22
C VAL A 185 6.05 10.98 -7.25
N GLU A 186 7.02 11.87 -7.33
CA GLU A 186 6.82 13.31 -7.39
C GLU A 186 6.08 13.72 -8.67
N GLU A 187 6.38 13.05 -9.79
CA GLU A 187 5.68 13.29 -11.06
C GLU A 187 4.24 12.82 -11.04
N ILE A 188 3.97 11.66 -10.41
CA ILE A 188 2.61 11.12 -10.26
C ILE A 188 1.73 12.08 -9.45
N TYR A 189 2.25 12.60 -8.34
CA TYR A 189 1.50 13.41 -7.38
C TYR A 189 1.77 14.93 -7.48
N LYS A 190 2.49 15.40 -8.49
CA LYS A 190 2.94 16.81 -8.58
C LYS A 190 1.83 17.87 -8.48
N ASN A 191 0.60 17.50 -8.81
CA ASN A 191 -0.57 18.39 -8.72
C ASN A 191 -1.34 18.22 -7.41
N GLN A 192 -0.94 17.30 -6.54
CA GLN A 192 -1.58 17.05 -5.27
C GLN A 192 -0.75 17.66 -4.15
N LYS A 193 -1.35 18.55 -3.37
CA LYS A 193 -0.70 19.10 -2.18
C LYS A 193 -0.80 18.18 -0.98
N TYR A 194 -1.83 17.35 -0.93
CA TYR A 194 -2.17 16.46 0.16
C TYR A 194 -2.12 15.00 -0.27
N GLN A 195 -1.54 14.14 0.58
CA GLN A 195 -1.58 12.69 0.41
C GLN A 195 -1.72 12.05 1.79
N ALA A 196 -2.82 11.32 2.02
CA ALA A 196 -2.97 10.51 3.22
C ALA A 196 -2.10 9.25 3.12
N MET A 197 -1.25 9.00 4.10
CA MET A 197 -0.40 7.80 4.17
C MET A 197 -0.92 6.82 5.22
N ASN A 198 -1.24 7.32 6.41
CA ASN A 198 -1.90 6.55 7.47
C ASN A 198 -2.94 7.44 8.15
N THR A 199 -4.21 7.09 8.00
CA THR A 199 -5.32 7.88 8.54
C THR A 199 -5.46 7.70 10.04
N GLY A 200 -5.99 8.72 10.71
CA GLY A 200 -6.26 8.65 12.15
C GLY A 200 -6.22 10.01 12.84
N ILE A 201 -6.58 10.01 14.12
CA ILE A 201 -6.59 11.20 14.96
C ILE A 201 -5.50 11.07 16.02
N THR A 202 -4.73 12.13 16.19
CA THR A 202 -3.70 12.22 17.21
C THR A 202 -3.65 13.62 17.85
N TYR A 203 -3.02 13.70 19.00
CA TYR A 203 -2.82 14.92 19.77
C TYR A 203 -1.36 15.02 20.16
N GLY A 204 -0.78 16.20 20.04
CA GLY A 204 0.62 16.38 20.40
C GLY A 204 1.12 17.79 20.20
N LYS A 205 2.38 18.02 20.50
CA LYS A 205 3.05 19.29 20.23
C LYS A 205 3.58 19.30 18.81
N LEU A 206 3.12 20.25 17.99
CA LEU A 206 3.60 20.37 16.62
C LEU A 206 5.00 21.00 16.62
N ARG A 207 5.94 20.31 15.96
CA ARG A 207 7.32 20.78 15.82
C ARG A 207 7.78 20.66 14.38
N LYS A 208 8.46 21.68 13.89
CA LYS A 208 9.15 21.64 12.59
C LYS A 208 10.59 21.22 12.81
N ILE A 209 11.01 20.17 12.14
CA ILE A 209 12.36 19.62 12.25
C ILE A 209 12.89 19.34 10.85
N ASN A 210 14.08 19.88 10.52
CA ASN A 210 14.73 19.54 9.27
C ASN A 210 15.12 18.05 9.28
N ILE A 211 15.05 17.39 8.12
CA ILE A 211 15.43 15.97 8.03
C ILE A 211 16.85 15.70 8.51
N GLU A 212 17.76 16.64 8.30
CA GLU A 212 19.18 16.58 8.71
C GLU A 212 19.36 16.59 10.25
N ASP A 213 18.38 17.10 10.98
CA ASP A 213 18.42 17.24 12.44
C ASP A 213 17.75 16.07 13.16
N ILE A 214 17.07 15.19 12.43
CA ILE A 214 16.49 13.96 13.00
C ILE A 214 17.61 13.07 13.55
N GLY A 215 17.46 12.67 14.81
CA GLY A 215 18.49 11.95 15.56
C GLY A 215 19.54 12.83 16.23
N LYS A 216 19.55 14.15 15.97
CA LYS A 216 20.44 15.12 16.64
C LYS A 216 19.69 15.97 17.69
N VAL A 217 18.40 16.17 17.48
CA VAL A 217 17.54 16.90 18.41
C VAL A 217 16.68 15.94 19.21
N ASP A 218 16.32 16.34 20.43
CA ASP A 218 15.40 15.56 21.26
C ASP A 218 13.98 15.64 20.69
N ILE A 219 13.39 14.49 20.41
CA ILE A 219 12.03 14.33 19.86
C ILE A 219 11.23 13.50 20.86
N ASN A 220 10.13 14.07 21.33
CA ASN A 220 9.25 13.39 22.27
C ASN A 220 8.25 12.48 21.51
N SER A 221 7.89 11.35 22.13
CA SER A 221 6.91 10.42 21.55
C SER A 221 5.51 11.02 21.34
N HIS A 222 5.21 12.13 21.99
CA HIS A 222 3.96 12.88 21.82
C HIS A 222 4.11 14.12 20.93
N ASP A 223 5.23 14.26 20.21
CA ASP A 223 5.38 15.32 19.22
C ASP A 223 4.71 14.94 17.90
N ILE A 224 4.12 15.90 17.21
CA ILE A 224 3.69 15.82 15.83
C ILE A 224 4.76 16.53 15.01
N ILE A 225 5.46 15.79 14.16
CA ILE A 225 6.63 16.30 13.45
C ILE A 225 6.28 16.70 12.04
N VAL A 226 6.63 17.93 11.66
CA VAL A 226 6.62 18.40 10.28
C VAL A 226 8.06 18.45 9.79
N THR A 227 8.34 17.78 8.66
CA THR A 227 9.69 17.75 8.05
C THR A 227 9.74 18.48 6.72
N ASN A 228 10.92 19.02 6.39
CA ASN A 228 11.18 19.71 5.10
C ASN A 228 11.48 18.75 3.93
N GLY A 229 11.23 17.47 4.10
CA GLY A 229 11.44 16.42 3.11
C GLY A 229 10.99 15.07 3.64
N LEU A 230 11.39 13.98 2.99
CA LEU A 230 11.11 12.62 3.40
C LEU A 230 12.31 12.03 4.17
N PRO A 231 12.22 11.83 5.50
CA PRO A 231 13.33 11.25 6.26
C PRO A 231 13.43 9.74 6.04
N ASN A 232 14.65 9.20 6.13
CA ASN A 232 14.88 7.75 6.04
C ASN A 232 14.43 6.98 7.29
N ASP A 233 14.43 7.63 8.45
CA ASP A 233 13.97 7.05 9.72
C ASP A 233 13.31 8.10 10.60
N MET A 234 12.46 7.65 11.51
CA MET A 234 11.76 8.51 12.46
C MET A 234 11.62 7.79 13.81
N PRO A 235 11.95 8.43 14.93
CA PRO A 235 11.64 7.89 16.24
C PRO A 235 10.12 7.73 16.44
N VAL A 236 9.71 7.13 17.54
CA VAL A 236 8.28 7.06 17.87
C VAL A 236 7.76 8.46 18.12
N VAL A 237 6.75 8.88 17.36
CA VAL A 237 6.11 10.20 17.44
C VAL A 237 4.59 10.07 17.36
N ALA A 238 3.88 11.10 17.76
CA ALA A 238 2.42 11.14 17.74
C ALA A 238 1.85 11.27 16.33
N GLY A 239 2.51 12.01 15.44
CA GLY A 239 2.09 12.22 14.05
C GLY A 239 3.25 12.63 13.16
N ILE A 240 3.11 12.36 11.86
CA ILE A 240 4.13 12.66 10.84
C ILE A 240 3.50 13.45 9.71
N ILE A 241 4.12 14.56 9.34
CA ILE A 241 3.76 15.41 8.20
C ILE A 241 5.03 15.66 7.39
N THR A 242 5.08 15.18 6.16
CA THR A 242 6.21 15.40 5.26
C THR A 242 5.85 16.39 4.15
N THR A 243 6.83 17.06 3.58
CA THR A 243 6.64 17.95 2.41
C THR A 243 6.90 17.27 1.08
N GLU A 244 7.48 16.09 1.09
CA GLU A 244 7.69 15.26 -0.08
C GLU A 244 6.70 14.09 -0.12
N HIS A 245 6.25 13.75 -1.33
CA HIS A 245 5.35 12.62 -1.54
C HIS A 245 6.00 11.31 -1.15
N GLN A 246 5.18 10.43 -0.60
CA GLN A 246 5.64 9.13 -0.09
C GLN A 246 5.12 8.00 -0.98
N HIS A 247 5.96 6.99 -1.17
CA HIS A 247 5.47 5.67 -1.58
C HIS A 247 4.75 4.99 -0.40
N ASN A 248 3.73 4.21 -0.70
CA ASN A 248 3.03 3.44 0.33
C ASN A 248 3.94 2.49 1.12
N LEU A 249 5.07 2.18 0.57
CA LEU A 249 6.09 1.27 1.11
C LEU A 249 7.39 2.00 1.45
N SER A 250 7.34 3.33 1.49
CA SER A 250 8.43 4.08 2.11
C SER A 250 8.61 3.59 3.54
N HIS A 251 9.85 3.52 4.01
CA HIS A 251 10.15 3.07 5.36
C HIS A 251 9.35 3.83 6.42
N ILE A 252 9.21 5.13 6.24
CA ILE A 252 8.41 6.00 7.12
C ILE A 252 6.93 5.60 7.14
N ASN A 253 6.34 5.27 6.00
CA ASN A 253 4.95 4.84 5.97
C ASN A 253 4.76 3.47 6.62
N VAL A 254 5.64 2.52 6.36
CA VAL A 254 5.62 1.20 7.01
C VAL A 254 5.73 1.34 8.53
N LEU A 255 6.63 2.18 9.02
CA LEU A 255 6.76 2.48 10.45
C LEU A 255 5.48 3.12 11.00
N SER A 256 4.88 4.08 10.28
CA SER A 256 3.67 4.77 10.74
C SER A 256 2.49 3.83 10.86
N VAL A 257 2.28 2.94 9.88
CA VAL A 257 1.22 1.92 9.90
C VAL A 257 1.43 0.95 11.07
N ASN A 258 2.64 0.42 11.24
CA ASN A 258 2.96 -0.54 12.30
C ASN A 258 2.80 0.06 13.71
N ARG A 259 3.01 1.36 13.86
CA ARG A 259 2.90 2.08 15.13
C ARG A 259 1.51 2.69 15.36
N GLY A 260 0.63 2.66 14.34
CA GLY A 260 -0.66 3.36 14.36
C GLY A 260 -0.51 4.88 14.43
N THR A 261 0.60 5.43 13.90
CA THR A 261 0.90 6.86 13.88
C THR A 261 0.26 7.49 12.64
N PRO A 262 -0.64 8.48 12.76
CA PRO A 262 -1.14 9.24 11.62
C PRO A 262 0.00 9.87 10.82
N ASN A 263 -0.02 9.66 9.50
CA ASN A 263 1.02 10.11 8.59
C ASN A 263 0.40 10.70 7.33
N MET A 264 0.85 11.88 6.93
CA MET A 264 0.39 12.55 5.72
C MET A 264 1.51 13.33 5.03
N VAL A 265 1.31 13.58 3.76
CA VAL A 265 2.06 14.58 3.00
C VAL A 265 1.21 15.86 2.92
N GLN A 266 1.85 16.98 3.17
CA GLN A 266 1.34 18.31 2.83
C GLN A 266 2.51 19.14 2.32
N THR A 267 2.59 19.32 1.01
CA THR A 267 3.81 19.79 0.32
C THR A 267 4.28 21.19 0.75
N ASP A 268 3.40 22.02 1.29
CA ASP A 268 3.73 23.36 1.79
C ASP A 268 3.78 23.46 3.33
N ALA A 269 3.58 22.35 4.06
CA ALA A 269 3.45 22.38 5.52
C ALA A 269 4.64 23.01 6.24
N PHE A 270 5.86 22.76 5.79
CA PHE A 270 7.05 23.28 6.46
C PHE A 270 7.22 24.80 6.33
N TYR A 271 6.79 25.37 5.21
CA TYR A 271 7.06 26.78 4.87
C TYR A 271 5.81 27.68 4.95
N SER A 272 4.59 27.09 4.94
CA SER A 272 3.36 27.88 4.94
C SER A 272 3.03 28.53 6.27
N ASP A 273 2.44 29.72 6.23
CA ASP A 273 1.96 30.43 7.42
C ASP A 273 0.82 29.67 8.11
N ASN A 274 0.08 28.85 7.36
CA ASN A 274 -1.00 28.02 7.90
C ASN A 274 -0.48 27.01 8.95
N PHE A 275 0.72 26.48 8.77
CA PHE A 275 1.35 25.59 9.76
C PHE A 275 2.22 26.33 10.77
N LYS A 276 2.77 27.49 10.39
CA LYS A 276 3.61 28.32 11.27
C LYS A 276 2.88 28.77 12.52
N GLN A 277 1.59 29.08 12.42
CA GLN A 277 0.77 29.50 13.57
C GLN A 277 0.65 28.41 14.65
N PHE A 278 0.85 27.13 14.32
CA PHE A 278 0.77 25.99 15.22
C PHE A 278 2.14 25.54 15.74
N GLU A 279 3.22 26.13 15.26
CA GLU A 279 4.56 25.72 15.65
C GLU A 279 4.78 25.86 17.15
N ASN A 280 5.30 24.81 17.79
CA ASN A 280 5.49 24.68 19.24
C ASN A 280 4.22 24.73 20.10
N LYS A 281 3.03 24.63 19.48
CA LYS A 281 1.75 24.55 20.18
C LYS A 281 1.24 23.11 20.26
N TYR A 282 0.36 22.88 21.22
CA TYR A 282 -0.41 21.63 21.28
C TYR A 282 -1.54 21.65 20.25
N VAL A 283 -1.63 20.61 19.46
CA VAL A 283 -2.64 20.49 18.39
C VAL A 283 -3.29 19.12 18.38
N MET A 284 -4.51 19.08 17.87
CA MET A 284 -5.15 17.89 17.35
C MET A 284 -4.88 17.84 15.85
N LEU A 285 -4.45 16.69 15.35
CA LEU A 285 -4.31 16.37 13.94
C LEU A 285 -5.23 15.21 13.59
N ASN A 286 -6.12 15.42 12.62
CA ASN A 286 -6.96 14.37 12.05
C ASN A 286 -6.58 14.20 10.57
N VAL A 287 -6.04 13.03 10.23
CA VAL A 287 -5.69 12.64 8.87
C VAL A 287 -6.80 11.78 8.31
N SER A 288 -7.52 12.27 7.31
CA SER A 288 -8.57 11.55 6.58
C SER A 288 -8.10 11.18 5.17
N ALA A 289 -8.84 10.33 4.47
CA ALA A 289 -8.40 9.85 3.14
C ALA A 289 -8.20 10.98 2.11
N ASN A 290 -9.01 12.04 2.16
CA ASN A 290 -9.03 13.11 1.15
C ASN A 290 -8.67 14.49 1.68
N ASP A 291 -8.53 14.65 3.00
CA ASP A 291 -8.30 15.93 3.66
C ASP A 291 -7.74 15.73 5.08
N PHE A 292 -7.31 16.81 5.71
CA PHE A 292 -6.88 16.80 7.10
C PHE A 292 -7.46 17.99 7.87
N GLU A 293 -7.57 17.83 9.18
CA GLU A 293 -7.90 18.91 10.11
C GLU A 293 -6.76 19.07 11.11
N ILE A 294 -6.35 20.32 11.34
CA ILE A 294 -5.43 20.68 12.42
C ILE A 294 -6.02 21.83 13.21
N LYS A 295 -6.03 21.70 14.54
CA LYS A 295 -6.51 22.76 15.43
C LYS A 295 -5.70 22.82 16.71
N GLU A 296 -5.53 24.01 17.25
CA GLU A 296 -4.93 24.24 18.56
C GLU A 296 -5.82 23.65 19.66
N VAL A 297 -5.20 22.99 20.63
CA VAL A 297 -5.83 22.37 21.80
C VAL A 297 -5.03 22.69 23.06
N THR A 298 -5.60 22.40 24.21
CA THR A 298 -4.91 22.56 25.50
C THR A 298 -4.00 21.37 25.81
N GLU A 299 -2.99 21.58 26.62
CA GLU A 299 -2.12 20.51 27.13
C GLU A 299 -2.93 19.42 27.85
N LYS A 300 -4.01 19.84 28.54
CA LYS A 300 -4.90 18.91 29.21
C LYS A 300 -5.59 17.95 28.21
N GLU A 301 -6.08 18.45 27.09
CA GLU A 301 -6.70 17.60 26.05
C GLU A 301 -5.69 16.60 25.48
N VAL A 302 -4.43 17.01 25.28
CA VAL A 302 -3.33 16.10 24.86
C VAL A 302 -3.11 15.02 25.92
N SER A 303 -3.00 15.40 27.19
CA SER A 303 -2.80 14.48 28.30
C SER A 303 -3.96 13.49 28.44
N ASP A 304 -5.20 13.97 28.39
CA ASP A 304 -6.41 13.14 28.48
C ASP A 304 -6.48 12.13 27.33
N PHE A 305 -6.13 12.56 26.10
CA PHE A 305 -6.06 11.65 24.94
C PHE A 305 -5.06 10.52 25.16
N TRP A 306 -3.83 10.83 25.58
CA TRP A 306 -2.80 9.80 25.78
C TRP A 306 -3.11 8.90 26.97
N LEU A 307 -3.68 9.43 28.04
CA LEU A 307 -4.18 8.63 29.16
C LEU A 307 -5.27 7.63 28.71
N SER A 308 -6.14 8.06 27.78
CA SER A 308 -7.18 7.17 27.22
C SER A 308 -6.61 6.02 26.40
N LYS A 309 -5.45 6.24 25.77
CA LYS A 309 -4.75 5.25 24.92
C LYS A 309 -3.87 4.30 25.73
N GLN A 310 -3.57 4.62 26.98
CA GLN A 310 -2.75 3.75 27.82
C GLN A 310 -3.43 2.39 28.03
N ASN A 311 -2.63 1.34 27.92
CA ASN A 311 -3.11 0.00 28.21
C ASN A 311 -3.34 -0.11 29.74
N LYS A 312 -4.60 -0.21 30.15
CA LYS A 312 -4.97 -0.33 31.57
C LYS A 312 -4.59 -1.68 32.17
N LYS A 313 -4.21 -2.67 31.34
CA LYS A 313 -3.79 -3.98 31.80
C LYS A 313 -2.32 -3.95 32.18
N ILE A 314 -2.04 -3.96 33.46
CA ILE A 314 -0.68 -4.14 33.97
C ILE A 314 -0.26 -5.58 33.65
N ILE A 315 0.71 -5.72 32.76
CA ILE A 315 1.35 -7.00 32.48
C ILE A 315 2.50 -7.14 33.48
N SER A 316 2.31 -7.94 34.50
CA SER A 316 3.39 -8.33 35.41
C SER A 316 4.17 -9.47 34.77
N LEU A 317 5.46 -9.25 34.52
CA LEU A 317 6.35 -10.30 34.05
C LEU A 317 6.68 -11.22 35.22
N GLU A 318 6.23 -12.45 35.14
CA GLU A 318 6.59 -13.49 36.08
C GLU A 318 7.89 -14.16 35.63
N ILE A 319 8.87 -14.21 36.52
CA ILE A 319 10.19 -14.81 36.27
C ILE A 319 10.41 -15.93 37.27
N ASP A 320 10.73 -17.13 36.78
CA ASP A 320 11.24 -18.20 37.63
C ASP A 320 12.72 -17.91 37.97
N ARG A 321 12.99 -17.68 39.26
CA ARG A 321 14.34 -17.45 39.80
C ARG A 321 14.90 -18.65 40.55
N THR A 322 14.14 -19.72 40.60
CA THR A 322 14.51 -20.94 41.35
C THR A 322 15.39 -21.88 40.54
N THR A 323 15.10 -21.98 39.25
CA THR A 323 15.87 -22.79 38.29
C THR A 323 17.15 -22.07 37.89
N LYS A 324 18.28 -22.76 38.05
CA LYS A 324 19.62 -22.21 37.76
C LYS A 324 20.35 -23.07 36.74
N GLY A 325 21.33 -22.46 36.04
CA GLY A 325 22.17 -23.14 35.06
C GLY A 325 21.60 -23.09 33.64
N LEU A 326 22.39 -23.64 32.71
CA LEU A 326 21.99 -23.72 31.29
C LEU A 326 20.85 -24.74 31.11
N GLN A 327 19.89 -24.39 30.32
CA GLN A 327 18.74 -25.25 29.98
C GLN A 327 18.93 -25.77 28.56
N ASP A 328 18.74 -27.07 28.37
CA ASP A 328 18.76 -27.68 27.03
C ASP A 328 17.48 -27.30 26.29
N MET A 329 17.62 -26.68 25.12
CA MET A 329 16.52 -26.24 24.28
C MET A 329 15.55 -27.36 23.88
N LYS A 330 16.03 -28.60 23.76
CA LYS A 330 15.19 -29.77 23.44
C LYS A 330 14.13 -30.03 24.48
N ASN A 331 14.38 -29.64 25.73
CA ASN A 331 13.47 -29.82 26.86
C ASN A 331 12.56 -28.63 27.12
N LEU A 332 12.79 -27.50 26.43
CA LEU A 332 12.02 -26.27 26.58
C LEU A 332 10.80 -26.23 25.64
N SER A 333 9.81 -25.48 26.02
CA SER A 333 8.57 -25.23 25.27
C SER A 333 8.10 -23.79 25.43
N HIS A 334 7.06 -23.42 24.71
CA HIS A 334 6.40 -22.12 24.89
C HIS A 334 5.95 -21.87 26.34
N LYS A 335 5.69 -22.91 27.13
CA LYS A 335 5.29 -22.79 28.53
C LYS A 335 6.42 -22.30 29.45
N ASP A 336 7.66 -22.39 29.00
CA ASP A 336 8.85 -22.07 29.79
C ASP A 336 9.29 -20.61 29.66
N ILE A 337 8.39 -19.73 29.17
CA ILE A 337 8.65 -18.29 29.04
C ILE A 337 9.12 -17.65 30.35
N LYS A 338 8.57 -18.10 31.49
CA LYS A 338 8.96 -17.58 32.83
C LYS A 338 10.38 -17.97 33.21
N LEU A 339 10.88 -19.08 32.68
CA LEU A 339 12.19 -19.64 32.97
C LEU A 339 13.29 -19.06 32.08
N VAL A 340 13.08 -19.03 30.77
CA VAL A 340 14.12 -18.69 29.78
C VAL A 340 13.84 -17.43 28.97
N GLY A 341 12.68 -16.81 29.18
CA GLY A 341 12.20 -15.67 28.40
C GLY A 341 11.53 -16.08 27.09
N ALA A 342 10.73 -15.16 26.53
CA ALA A 342 9.89 -15.44 25.36
C ALA A 342 10.69 -15.81 24.10
N LYS A 343 11.85 -15.20 23.87
CA LYS A 343 12.70 -15.52 22.71
C LYS A 343 13.18 -16.95 22.73
N ALA A 344 13.77 -17.40 23.84
CA ALA A 344 14.31 -18.73 23.96
C ALA A 344 13.20 -19.80 23.97
N ALA A 345 12.09 -19.57 24.66
CA ALA A 345 10.96 -20.48 24.70
C ALA A 345 10.31 -20.66 23.32
N ASN A 346 10.09 -19.56 22.56
CA ASN A 346 9.54 -19.62 21.20
C ASN A 346 10.52 -20.28 20.23
N PHE A 347 11.82 -20.02 20.36
CA PHE A 347 12.85 -20.65 19.54
C PHE A 347 12.92 -22.17 19.80
N ALA A 348 12.83 -22.59 21.06
CA ALA A 348 12.75 -24.02 21.42
C ALA A 348 11.52 -24.71 20.81
N GLU A 349 10.38 -24.01 20.70
CA GLU A 349 9.18 -24.52 20.03
C GLU A 349 9.41 -24.72 18.53
N LEU A 350 10.08 -23.76 17.87
CA LEU A 350 10.43 -23.87 16.45
C LEU A 350 11.33 -25.08 16.15
N THR A 351 12.23 -25.44 17.07
CA THR A 351 13.11 -26.62 16.87
C THR A 351 12.36 -27.95 16.86
N LYS A 352 11.10 -27.98 17.34
CA LYS A 352 10.27 -29.18 17.38
C LYS A 352 9.45 -29.41 16.12
N ILE A 353 9.38 -28.41 15.25
CA ILE A 353 8.63 -28.50 13.99
C ILE A 353 9.39 -29.49 13.08
N LYS A 354 8.77 -30.63 12.83
CA LYS A 354 9.24 -31.57 11.81
C LYS A 354 8.58 -31.22 10.50
N ILE A 355 9.35 -30.72 9.54
CA ILE A 355 8.88 -30.54 8.17
C ILE A 355 8.99 -31.92 7.51
N ASN A 356 7.86 -32.60 7.36
CA ASN A 356 7.76 -33.87 6.64
C ASN A 356 7.63 -33.59 5.13
N ASP A 357 8.66 -33.06 4.51
CA ASP A 357 8.68 -32.90 3.06
C ASP A 357 9.91 -33.59 2.49
N GLU A 358 9.71 -34.82 2.02
CA GLU A 358 10.75 -35.64 1.37
C GLU A 358 11.18 -35.06 -0.01
N LYS A 359 10.58 -33.94 -0.45
CA LYS A 359 10.82 -33.34 -1.77
C LYS A 359 11.50 -31.97 -1.74
N ASP A 360 11.61 -31.32 -0.60
CA ASP A 360 12.21 -30.00 -0.51
C ASP A 360 13.52 -30.01 0.29
N ASN A 361 14.64 -30.09 -0.44
CA ASN A 361 15.99 -29.88 0.12
C ASN A 361 16.27 -28.38 0.42
N SER A 362 15.34 -27.48 0.23
CA SER A 362 15.44 -26.08 0.60
C SER A 362 14.98 -25.90 2.05
N SER A 363 15.89 -26.00 2.98
CA SER A 363 15.66 -25.73 4.40
C SER A 363 15.42 -24.25 4.64
N PHE A 364 14.15 -23.81 4.64
CA PHE A 364 13.78 -22.44 5.00
C PHE A 364 13.86 -22.15 6.51
N VAL A 365 14.05 -23.15 7.35
CA VAL A 365 14.31 -22.97 8.78
C VAL A 365 15.53 -23.80 9.15
N ARG A 366 16.70 -23.26 8.91
CA ARG A 366 17.89 -23.73 9.64
C ARG A 366 17.88 -23.05 11.00
N THR A 367 17.53 -23.78 12.05
CA THR A 367 17.92 -23.38 13.39
C THR A 367 19.45 -23.40 13.44
N PRO A 368 20.12 -22.34 13.93
CA PRO A 368 21.53 -22.41 14.21
C PRO A 368 21.77 -23.62 15.10
N GLU A 369 22.68 -24.54 14.71
CA GLU A 369 23.15 -25.56 15.60
C GLU A 369 23.70 -24.87 16.83
N SER A 370 23.17 -25.21 18.00
CA SER A 370 23.60 -24.63 19.27
C SER A 370 25.07 -24.92 19.47
N ALA A 371 25.87 -23.86 19.45
CA ALA A 371 27.23 -23.92 19.97
C ALA A 371 27.20 -24.07 21.50
#